data_be7a3c656e297fb9e3819d802410709a
#
_entry.id   be7a3c656e297fb9e3819d802410709a
#
_cell.length_a   1.000
_cell.length_b   1.000
_cell.length_c   1.000
_cell.angle_alpha   90.00
_cell.angle_beta   90.00
_cell.angle_gamma   90.00
#
_symmetry.space_group_name_H-M   'P 1'
#
loop_
_entity.id
_entity.type
_entity.pdbx_description
1 polymer ?
#
loop_
_entity_poly.entity_id
_entity_poly.type
_entity_poly.pdbx_seq_one_letter_code
_entity_poly.pdbx_strand_id
1 'polypeptide(L)'
;MTVRKLEPLLDPRGYQERPVIKLAPRVTLDDLRKGKVLFYDNTKLSFCNYNQVFIRIKERLAELGITNFVDYVETVRGKDTAELEKYAAMLAKEKPTAAIVAFGDMGTSAATTIVAIALEKLGIPTVYMTAPPGSAITEGVCRVSRRKFVPLLRRRLPGQHGGRGTRAD
;
A
#
# COMPACT_ATOMS: atom_id res chain seq x y z
N MET A 1 -4.83 -16.34 -48.99
CA MET A 1 -3.95 -15.70 -47.99
C MET A 1 -4.07 -16.45 -46.67
N THR A 2 -3.03 -17.18 -46.29
CA THR A 2 -3.03 -17.99 -45.07
C THR A 2 -2.65 -17.06 -43.90
N VAL A 3 -3.59 -16.80 -43.02
CA VAL A 3 -3.32 -16.01 -41.80
C VAL A 3 -2.39 -16.83 -40.90
N ARG A 4 -1.15 -16.43 -40.78
CA ARG A 4 -0.23 -17.03 -39.81
C ARG A 4 -0.78 -16.74 -38.38
N LYS A 5 -1.13 -17.84 -37.71
CA LYS A 5 -1.47 -17.80 -36.29
C LYS A 5 -0.20 -17.38 -35.54
N LEU A 6 -0.22 -16.20 -34.96
CA LEU A 6 0.88 -15.71 -34.13
C LEU A 6 0.96 -16.60 -32.88
N GLU A 7 2.10 -17.25 -32.69
CA GLU A 7 2.36 -17.96 -31.44
C GLU A 7 2.46 -16.97 -30.29
N PRO A 8 1.91 -17.29 -29.12
CA PRO A 8 2.01 -16.40 -27.96
C PRO A 8 3.49 -16.22 -27.60
N LEU A 9 3.90 -14.96 -27.44
CA LEU A 9 5.24 -14.63 -26.94
C LEU A 9 5.40 -15.27 -25.55
N LEU A 10 6.34 -16.22 -25.46
CA LEU A 10 6.72 -16.81 -24.19
C LEU A 10 7.47 -15.77 -23.36
N ASP A 11 7.10 -15.62 -22.08
CA ASP A 11 7.86 -14.78 -21.15
C ASP A 11 9.27 -15.36 -21.01
N PRO A 12 10.35 -14.63 -21.37
CA PRO A 12 11.72 -15.13 -21.31
C PRO A 12 12.16 -15.50 -19.89
N ARG A 13 11.45 -15.06 -18.86
CA ARG A 13 11.69 -15.45 -17.46
C ARG A 13 11.12 -16.81 -17.08
N GLY A 14 10.39 -17.46 -18.00
CA GLY A 14 9.65 -18.69 -17.74
C GLY A 14 8.45 -18.48 -16.79
N TYR A 15 7.63 -19.53 -16.69
CA TYR A 15 6.51 -19.54 -15.75
C TYR A 15 7.04 -19.85 -14.35
N GLN A 16 7.02 -18.86 -13.48
CA GLN A 16 7.30 -19.06 -12.04
C GLN A 16 5.98 -19.08 -11.27
N GLU A 17 5.64 -20.23 -10.71
CA GLU A 17 4.60 -20.28 -9.69
C GLU A 17 5.05 -19.49 -8.46
N ARG A 18 4.47 -18.31 -8.29
CA ARG A 18 4.67 -17.54 -7.07
C ARG A 18 3.54 -17.86 -6.09
N PRO A 19 3.85 -18.26 -4.86
CA PRO A 19 2.82 -18.55 -3.87
C PRO A 19 1.94 -17.31 -3.64
N VAL A 20 0.63 -17.53 -3.50
CA VAL A 20 -0.30 -16.46 -3.11
C VAL A 20 0.05 -16.03 -1.69
N ILE A 21 0.42 -14.76 -1.53
CA ILE A 21 0.80 -14.25 -0.21
C ILE A 21 -0.49 -14.00 0.59
N LYS A 22 -0.63 -14.70 1.72
CA LYS A 22 -1.74 -14.49 2.65
C LYS A 22 -1.64 -13.10 3.28
N LEU A 23 -2.75 -12.37 3.31
CA LEU A 23 -2.83 -11.11 4.04
C LEU A 23 -2.82 -11.36 5.55
N ALA A 24 -2.34 -10.38 6.31
CA ALA A 24 -2.42 -10.39 7.76
C ALA A 24 -3.88 -10.51 8.23
N PRO A 25 -4.16 -11.18 9.34
CA PRO A 25 -5.48 -11.18 9.95
C PRO A 25 -5.96 -9.75 10.22
N ARG A 26 -7.22 -9.46 9.96
CA ARG A 26 -7.78 -8.15 10.29
C ARG A 26 -8.04 -8.06 11.80
N VAL A 27 -7.76 -6.90 12.34
CA VAL A 27 -7.88 -6.63 13.77
C VAL A 27 -9.21 -5.92 14.08
N THR A 28 -9.71 -6.12 15.29
CA THR A 28 -10.90 -5.44 15.79
C THR A 28 -10.56 -4.06 16.34
N LEU A 29 -11.59 -3.26 16.59
CA LEU A 29 -11.41 -1.96 17.23
C LEU A 29 -10.83 -2.12 18.66
N ASP A 30 -11.24 -3.17 19.37
CA ASP A 30 -10.74 -3.42 20.72
C ASP A 30 -9.27 -3.84 20.73
N ASP A 31 -8.81 -4.59 19.71
CA ASP A 31 -7.39 -4.89 19.53
C ASP A 31 -6.58 -3.62 19.32
N LEU A 32 -7.09 -2.69 18.50
CA LEU A 32 -6.44 -1.41 18.25
C LEU A 32 -6.38 -0.52 19.48
N ARG A 33 -7.43 -0.52 20.33
CA ARG A 33 -7.45 0.22 21.60
C ARG A 33 -6.42 -0.28 22.60
N LYS A 34 -6.17 -1.58 22.63
CA LYS A 34 -5.22 -2.24 23.54
C LYS A 34 -3.81 -2.28 22.97
N GLY A 35 -3.68 -2.10 21.67
CA GLY A 35 -2.45 -2.27 20.94
C GLY A 35 -1.73 -0.98 20.60
N LYS A 36 -0.83 -1.07 19.64
CA LYS A 36 -0.01 0.03 19.12
C LYS A 36 -0.28 0.18 17.62
N VAL A 37 -0.50 1.40 17.14
CA VAL A 37 -0.62 1.71 15.72
C VAL A 37 0.66 2.37 15.23
N LEU A 38 1.30 1.76 14.23
CA LEU A 38 2.50 2.29 13.60
C LEU A 38 2.13 3.23 12.46
N PHE A 39 2.74 4.41 12.45
CA PHE A 39 2.67 5.38 11.37
C PHE A 39 4.04 5.45 10.69
N TYR A 40 4.07 5.13 9.41
CA TYR A 40 5.28 5.22 8.61
C TYR A 40 5.13 6.25 7.50
N ASP A 41 5.92 7.32 7.59
CA ASP A 41 6.10 8.33 6.54
C ASP A 41 7.37 8.04 5.76
N ASN A 42 7.24 7.79 4.46
CA ASN A 42 8.37 7.63 3.54
C ASN A 42 9.06 8.96 3.17
N THR A 43 8.97 9.96 4.04
CA THR A 43 9.41 11.37 3.90
C THR A 43 8.51 12.25 3.03
N LYS A 44 7.52 11.68 2.33
CA LYS A 44 6.67 12.46 1.42
C LYS A 44 5.66 13.34 2.13
N LEU A 45 5.11 12.90 3.26
CA LEU A 45 4.19 13.73 4.03
C LEU A 45 4.89 14.98 4.54
N SER A 46 6.08 14.83 5.10
CA SER A 46 6.89 15.95 5.62
C SER A 46 7.32 16.89 4.49
N PHE A 47 7.82 16.33 3.38
CA PHE A 47 8.29 17.12 2.25
C PHE A 47 7.18 17.90 1.54
N CYS A 48 5.98 17.32 1.42
CA CYS A 48 4.84 17.93 0.76
C CYS A 48 3.92 18.69 1.71
N ASN A 49 4.33 18.91 2.97
CA ASN A 49 3.52 19.50 4.02
C ASN A 49 2.21 18.73 4.29
N TYR A 50 2.20 17.42 4.08
CA TYR A 50 1.06 16.55 4.35
C TYR A 50 1.10 15.91 5.75
N ASN A 51 2.03 16.31 6.61
CA ASN A 51 2.13 15.84 8.00
C ASN A 51 0.82 16.06 8.78
N GLN A 52 0.05 17.10 8.45
CA GLN A 52 -1.29 17.32 8.97
C GLN A 52 -2.25 16.15 8.77
N VAL A 53 -2.02 15.34 7.71
CA VAL A 53 -2.85 14.16 7.44
C VAL A 53 -2.70 13.13 8.56
N PHE A 54 -1.47 12.82 8.99
CA PHE A 54 -1.24 11.90 10.09
C PHE A 54 -1.75 12.46 11.43
N ILE A 55 -1.59 13.76 11.67
CA ILE A 55 -2.14 14.42 12.86
C ILE A 55 -3.66 14.22 12.90
N ARG A 56 -4.36 14.53 11.81
CA ARG A 56 -5.81 14.37 11.74
C ARG A 56 -6.27 12.93 11.88
N ILE A 57 -5.54 11.98 11.31
CA ILE A 57 -5.85 10.55 11.48
C ILE A 57 -5.71 10.17 12.96
N LYS A 58 -4.64 10.57 13.63
CA LYS A 58 -4.44 10.29 15.06
C LYS A 58 -5.52 10.90 15.94
N GLU A 59 -5.92 12.14 15.66
CA GLU A 59 -7.04 12.80 16.36
C GLU A 59 -8.32 11.95 16.24
N ARG A 60 -8.65 11.49 15.03
CA ARG A 60 -9.82 10.65 14.80
C ARG A 60 -9.73 9.27 15.45
N LEU A 61 -8.55 8.70 15.48
CA LEU A 61 -8.32 7.44 16.17
C LEU A 61 -8.42 7.61 17.69
N ALA A 62 -7.94 8.74 18.23
CA ALA A 62 -8.06 9.07 19.65
C ALA A 62 -9.53 9.22 20.09
N GLU A 63 -10.39 9.83 19.25
CA GLU A 63 -11.84 9.89 19.48
C GLU A 63 -12.47 8.48 19.64
N LEU A 64 -11.87 7.46 19.03
CA LEU A 64 -12.27 6.07 19.14
C LEU A 64 -11.59 5.31 20.30
N GLY A 65 -10.78 6.00 21.10
CA GLY A 65 -10.03 5.45 22.22
C GLY A 65 -8.71 4.78 21.84
N ILE A 66 -8.20 5.03 20.62
CA ILE A 66 -6.90 4.52 20.14
C ILE A 66 -5.88 5.64 20.29
N THR A 67 -4.97 5.52 21.25
CA THR A 67 -4.03 6.61 21.64
C THR A 67 -2.56 6.19 21.61
N ASN A 68 -2.26 4.91 21.46
CA ASN A 68 -0.89 4.40 21.44
C ASN A 68 -0.36 4.38 20.02
N PHE A 69 0.47 5.36 19.66
CA PHE A 69 1.04 5.54 18.34
C PHE A 69 2.56 5.47 18.38
N VAL A 70 3.16 4.95 17.31
CA VAL A 70 4.60 5.03 17.07
C VAL A 70 4.83 5.54 15.65
N ASP A 71 5.73 6.52 15.53
CA ASP A 71 6.04 7.19 14.27
C ASP A 71 7.42 6.81 13.77
N TYR A 72 7.50 6.55 12.47
CA TYR A 72 8.74 6.37 11.74
C TYR A 72 8.75 7.23 10.49
N VAL A 73 9.86 7.89 10.26
CA VAL A 73 10.11 8.68 9.05
C VAL A 73 11.41 8.21 8.42
N GLU A 74 11.34 7.62 7.25
CA GLU A 74 12.52 7.11 6.54
C GLU A 74 12.25 7.02 5.04
N THR A 75 13.22 7.48 4.25
CA THR A 75 13.08 7.45 2.79
C THR A 75 13.16 6.03 2.23
N VAL A 76 12.35 5.76 1.20
CA VAL A 76 12.44 4.53 0.41
C VAL A 76 13.28 4.71 -0.86
N ARG A 77 13.75 5.93 -1.14
CA ARG A 77 14.53 6.22 -2.35
C ARG A 77 15.87 5.50 -2.35
N GLY A 78 16.22 4.92 -3.49
CA GLY A 78 17.50 4.24 -3.68
C GLY A 78 17.59 2.88 -3.01
N LYS A 79 16.56 2.42 -2.32
CA LYS A 79 16.54 1.11 -1.65
C LYS A 79 16.03 0.02 -2.59
N ASP A 80 16.69 -1.11 -2.58
CA ASP A 80 16.24 -2.30 -3.27
C ASP A 80 15.16 -3.07 -2.48
N THR A 81 14.61 -4.11 -3.08
CA THR A 81 13.54 -4.91 -2.45
C THR A 81 13.99 -5.55 -1.14
N ALA A 82 15.23 -6.04 -1.07
CA ALA A 82 15.74 -6.70 0.13
C ALA A 82 15.94 -5.71 1.28
N GLU A 83 16.41 -4.51 0.98
CA GLU A 83 16.54 -3.42 1.95
C GLU A 83 15.18 -2.97 2.49
N LEU A 84 14.17 -2.85 1.60
CA LEU A 84 12.81 -2.50 1.99
C LEU A 84 12.15 -3.58 2.86
N GLU A 85 12.39 -4.86 2.57
CA GLU A 85 11.92 -5.98 3.41
C GLU A 85 12.64 -6.01 4.77
N LYS A 86 13.94 -5.74 4.83
CA LYS A 86 14.68 -5.58 6.09
C LYS A 86 14.15 -4.42 6.92
N TYR A 87 13.83 -3.31 6.26
CA TYR A 87 13.24 -2.15 6.92
C TYR A 87 11.86 -2.48 7.51
N ALA A 88 11.01 -3.14 6.76
CA ALA A 88 9.72 -3.61 7.28
C ALA A 88 9.89 -4.56 8.48
N ALA A 89 10.88 -5.46 8.45
CA ALA A 89 11.21 -6.32 9.57
C ALA A 89 11.70 -5.54 10.81
N MET A 90 12.40 -4.43 10.61
CA MET A 90 12.78 -3.52 11.69
C MET A 90 11.55 -2.84 12.31
N LEU A 91 10.63 -2.32 11.48
CA LEU A 91 9.37 -1.74 11.95
C LEU A 91 8.52 -2.76 12.71
N ALA A 92 8.51 -4.02 12.29
CA ALA A 92 7.77 -5.10 12.94
C ALA A 92 8.27 -5.42 14.36
N LYS A 93 9.50 -5.06 14.72
CA LYS A 93 10.02 -5.22 16.09
C LYS A 93 9.25 -4.40 17.13
N GLU A 94 8.61 -3.32 16.69
CA GLU A 94 7.70 -2.54 17.53
C GLU A 94 6.44 -3.32 17.92
N LYS A 95 6.19 -4.47 17.31
CA LYS A 95 5.00 -5.31 17.50
C LYS A 95 3.69 -4.51 17.36
N PRO A 96 3.51 -3.75 16.27
CA PRO A 96 2.30 -2.97 16.10
C PRO A 96 1.13 -3.89 15.80
N THR A 97 -0.05 -3.52 16.31
CA THR A 97 -1.32 -4.19 16.02
C THR A 97 -1.79 -3.91 14.60
N ALA A 98 -1.48 -2.73 14.09
CA ALA A 98 -1.71 -2.33 12.70
C ALA A 98 -0.72 -1.25 12.27
N ALA A 99 -0.59 -1.05 10.97
CA ALA A 99 0.27 -0.01 10.41
C ALA A 99 -0.49 0.88 9.42
N ILE A 100 -0.16 2.16 9.40
CA ILE A 100 -0.54 3.13 8.38
C ILE A 100 0.73 3.60 7.69
N VAL A 101 0.82 3.31 6.40
CA VAL A 101 2.00 3.59 5.58
C VAL A 101 1.67 4.68 4.57
N ALA A 102 2.45 5.73 4.50
CA ALA A 102 2.27 6.83 3.57
C ALA A 102 3.63 7.32 3.03
N PHE A 103 3.67 7.97 1.93
CA PHE A 103 2.65 8.31 0.99
C PHE A 103 3.06 7.87 -0.42
N GLY A 104 2.17 7.24 -1.16
CA GLY A 104 2.43 6.82 -2.53
C GLY A 104 2.20 7.95 -3.52
N ASP A 105 3.27 8.41 -4.15
CA ASP A 105 3.25 9.27 -5.34
C ASP A 105 3.90 8.56 -6.52
N MET A 106 4.07 9.23 -7.65
CA MET A 106 4.69 8.64 -8.84
C MET A 106 6.12 8.14 -8.61
N GLY A 107 6.88 8.78 -7.69
CA GLY A 107 8.30 8.47 -7.47
C GLY A 107 8.57 7.42 -6.40
N THR A 108 7.64 7.18 -5.48
CA THR A 108 7.85 6.31 -4.31
C THR A 108 6.82 5.21 -4.14
N SER A 109 5.75 5.20 -4.94
CA SER A 109 4.64 4.25 -4.79
C SER A 109 5.08 2.80 -4.83
N ALA A 110 5.95 2.41 -5.76
CA ALA A 110 6.40 1.02 -5.88
C ALA A 110 7.14 0.56 -4.61
N ALA A 111 8.14 1.33 -4.17
CA ALA A 111 8.94 1.00 -3.00
C ALA A 111 8.11 1.01 -1.70
N THR A 112 7.25 2.02 -1.52
CA THR A 112 6.36 2.09 -0.35
C THR A 112 5.35 0.94 -0.34
N THR A 113 4.86 0.52 -1.50
CA THR A 113 3.99 -0.67 -1.62
C THR A 113 4.73 -1.94 -1.19
N ILE A 114 6.02 -2.08 -1.51
CA ILE A 114 6.83 -3.23 -1.07
C ILE A 114 6.91 -3.26 0.46
N VAL A 115 7.15 -2.13 1.13
CA VAL A 115 7.15 -2.05 2.60
C VAL A 115 5.79 -2.47 3.16
N ALA A 116 4.69 -1.94 2.62
CA ALA A 116 3.35 -2.31 3.07
C ALA A 116 3.06 -3.81 2.90
N ILE A 117 3.48 -4.38 1.76
CA ILE A 117 3.38 -5.82 1.50
C ILE A 117 4.24 -6.63 2.49
N ALA A 118 5.44 -6.17 2.79
CA ALA A 118 6.31 -6.87 3.72
C ALA A 118 5.73 -6.89 5.15
N LEU A 119 5.14 -5.78 5.60
CA LEU A 119 4.44 -5.74 6.89
C LEU A 119 3.24 -6.71 6.93
N GLU A 120 2.43 -6.77 5.87
CA GLU A 120 1.35 -7.75 5.74
C GLU A 120 1.86 -9.21 5.80
N LYS A 121 3.01 -9.51 5.16
CA LYS A 121 3.68 -10.83 5.25
C LYS A 121 4.09 -11.19 6.68
N LEU A 122 4.45 -10.19 7.46
CA LEU A 122 4.86 -10.33 8.87
C LEU A 122 3.66 -10.38 9.83
N GLY A 123 2.42 -10.42 9.29
CA GLY A 123 1.21 -10.54 10.09
C GLY A 123 0.68 -9.20 10.62
N ILE A 124 1.18 -8.08 10.12
CA ILE A 124 0.75 -6.74 10.53
C ILE A 124 -0.22 -6.20 9.47
N PRO A 125 -1.53 -6.06 9.78
CA PRO A 125 -2.50 -5.50 8.86
C PRO A 125 -2.15 -4.04 8.57
N THR A 126 -2.04 -3.71 7.28
CA THR A 126 -1.49 -2.43 6.85
C THR A 126 -2.45 -1.68 5.95
N VAL A 127 -2.65 -0.40 6.26
CA VAL A 127 -3.32 0.57 5.40
C VAL A 127 -2.24 1.37 4.66
N TYR A 128 -2.31 1.39 3.34
CA TYR A 128 -1.42 2.17 2.50
C TYR A 128 -2.13 3.35 1.86
N MET A 129 -1.59 4.55 2.07
CA MET A 129 -2.14 5.79 1.52
C MET A 129 -1.39 6.20 0.25
N THR A 130 -2.13 6.46 -0.82
CA THR A 130 -1.57 6.84 -2.11
C THR A 130 -2.45 7.85 -2.84
N ALA A 131 -1.83 8.72 -3.65
CA ALA A 131 -2.53 9.60 -4.57
C ALA A 131 -2.92 8.86 -5.87
N PRO A 132 -3.90 9.37 -6.66
CA PRO A 132 -4.35 8.72 -7.88
C PRO A 132 -3.27 8.26 -8.85
N PRO A 133 -2.22 9.02 -9.19
CA PRO A 133 -1.15 8.51 -10.04
C PRO A 133 -0.40 7.32 -9.42
N GLY A 134 -0.16 7.36 -8.11
CA GLY A 134 0.51 6.30 -7.37
C GLY A 134 -0.35 5.04 -7.21
N SER A 135 -1.68 5.15 -7.24
CA SER A 135 -2.58 4.00 -7.08
C SER A 135 -2.44 2.99 -8.21
N ALA A 136 -2.26 3.45 -9.45
CA ALA A 136 -2.05 2.56 -10.60
C ALA A 136 -0.73 1.78 -10.47
N ILE A 137 0.34 2.43 -10.00
CA ILE A 137 1.63 1.79 -9.72
C ILE A 137 1.47 0.75 -8.61
N THR A 138 0.80 1.12 -7.53
CA THR A 138 0.50 0.22 -6.40
C THR A 138 -0.26 -1.02 -6.86
N GLU A 139 -1.31 -0.86 -7.66
CA GLU A 139 -2.05 -1.98 -8.23
C GLU A 139 -1.16 -2.89 -9.09
N GLY A 140 -0.26 -2.29 -9.89
CA GLY A 140 0.73 -3.02 -10.70
C GLY A 140 1.66 -3.87 -9.82
N VAL A 141 2.23 -3.28 -8.77
CA VAL A 141 3.11 -4.00 -7.81
C VAL A 141 2.34 -5.12 -7.11
N CYS A 142 1.10 -4.87 -6.68
CA CYS A 142 0.27 -5.89 -6.06
C CYS A 142 -0.06 -7.05 -7.00
N ARG A 143 -0.34 -6.78 -8.28
CA ARG A 143 -0.56 -7.83 -9.29
C ARG A 143 0.68 -8.71 -9.48
N VAL A 144 1.85 -8.09 -9.61
CA VAL A 144 3.13 -8.82 -9.74
C VAL A 144 3.40 -9.66 -8.49
N SER A 145 3.03 -9.16 -7.32
CA SER A 145 3.14 -9.86 -6.04
C SER A 145 2.00 -10.85 -5.79
N ARG A 146 1.05 -11.00 -6.74
CA ARG A 146 -0.19 -11.80 -6.63
C ARG A 146 -1.02 -11.53 -5.38
N ARG A 147 -1.15 -10.25 -5.02
CA ARG A 147 -2.01 -9.80 -3.91
C ARG A 147 -3.25 -9.11 -4.43
N LYS A 148 -4.40 -9.43 -3.86
CA LYS A 148 -5.58 -8.55 -3.93
C LYS A 148 -5.45 -7.52 -2.82
N PHE A 149 -4.94 -6.35 -3.16
CA PHE A 149 -5.04 -5.19 -2.28
C PHE A 149 -6.49 -4.71 -2.31
N VAL A 150 -7.11 -4.60 -1.15
CA VAL A 150 -8.40 -3.89 -1.02
C VAL A 150 -8.06 -2.42 -0.80
N PRO A 151 -8.23 -1.54 -1.80
CA PRO A 151 -7.99 -0.13 -1.58
C PRO A 151 -9.03 0.38 -0.58
N LEU A 152 -8.60 0.69 0.62
CA LEU A 152 -9.35 1.51 1.54
C LEU A 152 -9.37 2.94 0.97
N LEU A 153 -10.58 3.39 0.59
CA LEU A 153 -10.89 4.76 0.17
C LEU A 153 -10.52 5.13 -1.28
N ARG A 154 -11.23 4.57 -2.26
CA ARG A 154 -11.65 5.39 -3.40
C ARG A 154 -12.76 6.32 -2.91
N ARG A 155 -12.41 7.47 -2.36
CA ARG A 155 -13.36 8.58 -2.24
C ARG A 155 -13.66 9.02 -3.67
N ARG A 156 -14.83 8.63 -4.22
CA ARG A 156 -15.35 9.27 -5.43
C ARG A 156 -15.55 10.74 -5.07
N LEU A 157 -14.76 11.60 -5.68
CA LEU A 157 -15.05 13.03 -5.63
C LEU A 157 -16.44 13.23 -6.24
N PRO A 158 -17.33 13.99 -5.60
CA PRO A 158 -18.63 14.30 -6.18
C PRO A 158 -18.39 15.02 -7.52
N GLY A 159 -18.97 14.52 -8.60
CA GLY A 159 -18.91 15.16 -9.93
C GLY A 159 -18.22 14.36 -11.04
N GLN A 160 -17.58 13.23 -10.80
CA GLN A 160 -17.12 12.34 -11.88
C GLN A 160 -18.27 11.42 -12.34
N HIS A 161 -19.18 11.95 -13.11
CA HIS A 161 -20.10 11.14 -13.92
C HIS A 161 -19.26 10.50 -15.05
N GLY A 162 -19.12 9.18 -14.97
CA GLY A 162 -18.55 8.39 -16.05
C GLY A 162 -19.39 8.57 -17.31
N GLY A 163 -18.90 9.38 -18.24
CA GLY A 163 -19.44 9.44 -19.58
C GLY A 163 -19.30 8.05 -20.21
N ARG A 164 -20.38 7.28 -20.27
CA ARG A 164 -20.50 6.17 -21.21
C ARG A 164 -20.58 6.82 -22.60
N GLY A 165 -19.49 6.80 -23.32
CA GLY A 165 -19.50 7.04 -24.73
C GLY A 165 -20.38 5.99 -25.41
N THR A 166 -21.61 6.32 -25.72
CA THR A 166 -22.40 5.63 -26.72
C THR A 166 -21.70 5.82 -28.05
N ARG A 167 -21.06 4.76 -28.58
CA ARG A 167 -20.81 4.68 -30.01
C ARG A 167 -22.19 4.59 -30.67
N ALA A 168 -22.54 5.61 -31.38
CA ALA A 168 -23.54 5.53 -32.44
C ALA A 168 -22.85 5.05 -33.71
N ASP A 169 -23.54 4.24 -34.43
CA ASP A 169 -23.30 3.54 -35.71
C ASP A 169 -22.48 4.27 -36.76
#